data_44a65760044d0a9c6b998b7ab9ef6049
#
_entry.id   44a65760044d0a9c6b998b7ab9ef6049
#
_cell.length_a   1.000
_cell.length_b   1.000
_cell.length_c   1.000
_cell.angle_alpha   90.00
_cell.angle_beta   90.00
_cell.angle_gamma   90.00
#
_symmetry.space_group_name_H-M   'P 1'
#
loop_
_entity.id
_entity.type
_entity.pdbx_description
1 polymer ?
#
loop_
_entity_poly.entity_id
_entity_poly.type
_entity_poly.pdbx_seq_one_letter_code
_entity_poly.pdbx_strand_id
1 'polypeptide(L)'
;LTVAEDGQSLVLPTLPGKVSLIGSNKQGVIDLQNRIHKPLTDQRVKVMVQQIKDSHTFTKEFEVVIKGLHQDEGVGVKPKVAPAVQQWYGKEGQSSITSDTVLATGDSGFDQAATFYQSDLASRGLELATGDKQAQKRIEFKKVENKGYGKEGYGITIQGDVITIEAATNTGAFYATRTLLQMGETDL
;
A
#
# COMPACT_ATOMS: atom_id res chain seq x y z
N LEU A 1 21.12 4.49 -14.44
CA LEU A 1 20.04 5.24 -13.78
C LEU A 1 20.36 5.48 -12.32
N THR A 2 20.05 6.66 -11.83
CA THR A 2 20.20 7.06 -10.43
C THR A 2 18.89 7.69 -9.94
N VAL A 3 18.70 7.71 -8.64
CA VAL A 3 17.60 8.48 -8.02
C VAL A 3 17.99 9.95 -8.04
N ALA A 4 17.04 10.83 -8.37
CA ALA A 4 17.22 12.27 -8.31
C ALA A 4 17.53 12.75 -6.87
N GLU A 5 18.15 13.90 -6.70
CA GLU A 5 18.54 14.42 -5.37
C GLU A 5 17.36 14.63 -4.42
N ASP A 6 16.19 14.96 -4.97
CA ASP A 6 14.95 15.11 -4.21
C ASP A 6 14.31 13.77 -3.79
N GLY A 7 14.84 12.66 -4.31
CA GLY A 7 14.33 11.31 -4.04
C GLY A 7 12.96 10.98 -4.68
N GLN A 8 12.41 11.84 -5.53
CA GLN A 8 11.05 11.72 -6.05
C GLN A 8 10.96 11.10 -7.45
N SER A 9 12.09 11.00 -8.17
CA SER A 9 12.12 10.43 -9.51
C SER A 9 13.46 9.77 -9.83
N LEU A 10 13.55 9.08 -10.97
CA LEU A 10 14.80 8.63 -11.55
C LEU A 10 15.35 9.68 -12.51
N VAL A 11 16.65 9.87 -12.48
CA VAL A 11 17.39 10.59 -13.53
C VAL A 11 17.52 9.67 -14.74
N LEU A 12 16.75 9.95 -15.79
CA LEU A 12 16.84 9.21 -17.04
C LEU A 12 18.06 9.63 -17.84
N PRO A 13 18.64 8.75 -18.69
CA PRO A 13 19.80 9.10 -19.52
C PRO A 13 19.50 10.26 -20.45
N THR A 14 20.43 11.19 -20.58
CA THR A 14 20.38 12.24 -21.60
C THR A 14 20.90 11.68 -22.92
N LEU A 15 19.99 11.33 -23.83
CA LEU A 15 20.29 10.76 -25.13
C LEU A 15 19.58 11.56 -26.24
N PRO A 16 20.10 11.55 -27.50
CA PRO A 16 19.39 12.16 -28.62
C PRO A 16 18.00 11.55 -28.82
N GLY A 17 16.98 12.36 -29.09
CA GLY A 17 15.60 11.92 -29.26
C GLY A 17 14.80 11.94 -27.95
N LYS A 18 13.68 11.22 -27.92
CA LYS A 18 12.80 11.15 -26.74
C LYS A 18 13.17 9.95 -25.88
N VAL A 19 13.45 10.19 -24.61
CA VAL A 19 13.67 9.13 -23.60
C VAL A 19 12.52 9.11 -22.63
N SER A 20 12.00 7.93 -22.31
CA SER A 20 10.88 7.77 -21.37
C SER A 20 10.95 6.42 -20.64
N LEU A 21 10.43 6.40 -19.42
CA LEU A 21 10.17 5.18 -18.69
C LEU A 21 8.88 4.53 -19.24
N ILE A 22 8.95 3.26 -19.63
CA ILE A 22 7.80 2.55 -20.22
C ILE A 22 7.38 1.31 -19.43
N GLY A 23 8.15 0.91 -18.42
CA GLY A 23 7.84 -0.26 -17.60
C GLY A 23 8.47 -0.19 -16.23
N SER A 24 7.81 -0.78 -15.27
CA SER A 24 8.29 -1.02 -13.91
C SER A 24 7.67 -2.32 -13.40
N ASN A 25 8.51 -3.20 -12.83
CA ASN A 25 8.02 -4.43 -12.20
C ASN A 25 7.39 -4.20 -10.81
N LYS A 26 7.54 -2.98 -10.26
CA LYS A 26 6.96 -2.54 -8.98
C LYS A 26 6.40 -1.12 -9.11
N GLN A 27 5.26 -0.99 -9.79
CA GLN A 27 4.65 0.33 -10.05
C GLN A 27 4.21 1.07 -8.76
N GLY A 28 3.97 0.34 -7.67
CA GLY A 28 3.76 0.95 -6.35
C GLY A 28 5.02 1.56 -5.72
N VAL A 29 6.20 1.36 -6.33
CA VAL A 29 7.47 1.98 -5.90
C VAL A 29 7.98 2.98 -6.93
N ILE A 30 7.96 2.62 -8.22
CA ILE A 30 8.27 3.54 -9.33
C ILE A 30 7.14 3.42 -10.34
N ASP A 31 6.34 4.46 -10.51
CA ASP A 31 5.24 4.46 -11.46
C ASP A 31 5.71 4.85 -12.89
N LEU A 32 4.81 4.69 -13.87
CA LEU A 32 5.11 4.99 -15.28
C LEU A 32 5.25 6.49 -15.57
N GLN A 33 4.89 7.36 -14.64
CA GLN A 33 5.16 8.79 -14.66
C GLN A 33 6.53 9.14 -14.06
N ASN A 34 7.35 8.11 -13.79
CA ASN A 34 8.67 8.25 -13.18
C ASN A 34 8.65 8.87 -11.78
N ARG A 35 7.56 8.68 -11.02
CA ARG A 35 7.48 9.10 -9.61
C ARG A 35 7.88 7.95 -8.71
N ILE A 36 8.67 8.26 -7.69
CA ILE A 36 9.07 7.31 -6.65
C ILE A 36 8.13 7.45 -5.46
N HIS A 37 7.46 6.34 -5.12
CA HIS A 37 6.67 6.19 -3.91
C HIS A 37 7.53 5.46 -2.88
N LYS A 38 7.90 6.16 -1.80
CA LYS A 38 8.82 5.66 -0.77
C LYS A 38 8.33 4.33 -0.20
N PRO A 39 9.06 3.21 -0.40
CA PRO A 39 8.64 1.91 0.09
C PRO A 39 8.88 1.75 1.59
N LEU A 40 8.26 0.74 2.21
CA LEU A 40 8.47 0.42 3.63
C LEU A 40 9.91 -0.06 3.88
N THR A 41 10.43 -0.92 3.00
CA THR A 41 11.78 -1.44 3.08
C THR A 41 12.53 -1.23 1.76
N ASP A 42 13.84 -1.36 1.77
CA ASP A 42 14.67 -1.25 0.55
C ASP A 42 14.14 -2.17 -0.55
N GLN A 43 13.92 -1.62 -1.74
CA GLN A 43 13.37 -2.35 -2.88
C GLN A 43 14.30 -2.31 -4.09
N ARG A 44 14.55 -3.49 -4.69
CA ARG A 44 15.14 -3.61 -6.03
C ARG A 44 14.00 -3.54 -7.04
N VAL A 45 14.09 -2.58 -7.95
CA VAL A 45 13.07 -2.34 -8.96
C VAL A 45 13.72 -2.43 -10.35
N LYS A 46 13.13 -3.23 -11.22
CA LYS A 46 13.49 -3.30 -12.62
C LYS A 46 12.59 -2.35 -13.41
N VAL A 47 13.22 -1.46 -14.14
CA VAL A 47 12.53 -0.48 -14.98
C VAL A 47 12.97 -0.62 -16.42
N MET A 48 12.04 -0.40 -17.34
CA MET A 48 12.32 -0.39 -18.77
C MET A 48 12.29 1.04 -19.30
N VAL A 49 13.39 1.44 -19.88
CA VAL A 49 13.54 2.77 -20.50
C VAL A 49 13.54 2.61 -22.01
N GLN A 50 12.78 3.47 -22.68
CA GLN A 50 12.69 3.55 -24.14
C GLN A 50 13.35 4.83 -24.64
N GLN A 51 14.10 4.72 -25.73
CA GLN A 51 14.58 5.84 -26.56
C GLN A 51 13.92 5.76 -27.94
N ILE A 52 13.37 6.87 -28.40
CA ILE A 52 12.89 7.02 -29.78
C ILE A 52 13.74 8.07 -30.48
N LYS A 53 14.44 7.67 -31.54
CA LYS A 53 15.28 8.53 -32.37
C LYS A 53 15.13 8.15 -33.83
N ASP A 54 14.90 9.12 -34.71
CA ASP A 54 14.83 8.95 -36.19
C ASP A 54 13.91 7.76 -36.60
N SER A 55 12.72 7.67 -35.99
CA SER A 55 11.74 6.58 -36.17
C SER A 55 12.20 5.19 -35.69
N HIS A 56 13.37 5.09 -35.05
CA HIS A 56 13.83 3.86 -34.42
C HIS A 56 13.56 3.88 -32.91
N THR A 57 13.18 2.70 -32.40
CA THR A 57 12.87 2.52 -30.98
C THR A 57 13.88 1.56 -30.35
N PHE A 58 14.51 1.99 -29.30
CA PHE A 58 15.43 1.18 -28.50
C PHE A 58 14.89 1.07 -27.07
N THR A 59 14.97 -0.14 -26.50
CA THR A 59 14.56 -0.37 -25.11
C THR A 59 15.67 -1.02 -24.32
N LYS A 60 15.79 -0.67 -23.02
CA LYS A 60 16.76 -1.27 -22.14
C LYS A 60 16.18 -1.39 -20.73
N GLU A 61 16.37 -2.57 -20.11
CA GLU A 61 16.05 -2.80 -18.70
C GLU A 61 17.21 -2.31 -17.82
N PHE A 62 16.85 -1.66 -16.71
CA PHE A 62 17.78 -1.25 -15.66
C PHE A 62 17.25 -1.74 -14.31
N GLU A 63 18.16 -2.12 -13.42
CA GLU A 63 17.85 -2.37 -12.03
C GLU A 63 18.31 -1.18 -11.17
N VAL A 64 17.41 -0.72 -10.30
CA VAL A 64 17.69 0.37 -9.34
C VAL A 64 17.27 -0.06 -7.93
N VAL A 65 18.00 0.43 -6.93
CA VAL A 65 17.65 0.22 -5.52
C VAL A 65 17.00 1.48 -4.98
N ILE A 66 15.76 1.36 -4.55
CA ILE A 66 15.04 2.45 -3.88
C ILE A 66 15.10 2.20 -2.38
N LYS A 67 15.69 3.15 -1.66
CA LYS A 67 15.79 3.09 -0.21
C LYS A 67 14.44 3.26 0.46
N GLY A 68 14.11 2.34 1.36
CA GLY A 68 12.87 2.34 2.13
C GLY A 68 12.89 3.27 3.33
N LEU A 69 11.77 3.26 4.08
CA LEU A 69 11.67 3.88 5.40
C LEU A 69 12.49 3.11 6.45
N HIS A 70 12.64 1.79 6.26
CA HIS A 70 13.37 0.86 7.11
C HIS A 70 14.35 0.05 6.24
N GLN A 71 15.43 -0.45 6.86
CA GLN A 71 16.44 -1.26 6.15
C GLN A 71 15.95 -2.69 5.91
N ASP A 72 15.16 -3.23 6.85
CA ASP A 72 14.66 -4.61 6.84
C ASP A 72 13.17 -4.68 7.20
N GLU A 73 12.61 -5.88 7.23
CA GLU A 73 11.20 -6.13 7.51
C GLU A 73 10.84 -6.00 9.01
N GLY A 74 11.79 -5.67 9.88
CA GLY A 74 11.57 -5.54 11.32
C GLY A 74 11.39 -6.88 12.04
N VAL A 75 10.57 -6.88 13.09
CA VAL A 75 10.30 -8.07 13.92
C VAL A 75 8.90 -8.61 13.70
N GLY A 76 8.66 -9.86 14.14
CA GLY A 76 7.35 -10.50 14.01
C GLY A 76 7.24 -11.38 12.76
N VAL A 77 6.03 -11.87 12.53
CA VAL A 77 5.73 -12.80 11.43
C VAL A 77 4.94 -12.07 10.35
N LYS A 78 5.43 -12.17 9.11
CA LYS A 78 4.71 -11.62 7.96
C LYS A 78 3.34 -12.28 7.82
N PRO A 79 2.25 -11.49 7.65
CA PRO A 79 0.91 -12.03 7.51
C PRO A 79 0.81 -13.04 6.35
N LYS A 80 0.24 -14.20 6.63
CA LYS A 80 -0.04 -15.25 5.63
C LYS A 80 -1.41 -14.99 5.02
N VAL A 81 -1.49 -14.12 4.03
CA VAL A 81 -2.72 -13.74 3.33
C VAL A 81 -2.59 -14.00 1.83
N ALA A 82 -3.72 -14.15 1.16
CA ALA A 82 -3.80 -14.35 -0.29
C ALA A 82 -4.68 -13.24 -0.93
N PRO A 83 -4.15 -12.48 -1.91
CA PRO A 83 -2.75 -12.47 -2.36
C PRO A 83 -1.77 -12.00 -1.28
N ALA A 84 -0.50 -12.44 -1.37
CA ALA A 84 0.52 -12.06 -0.41
C ALA A 84 0.77 -10.55 -0.40
N VAL A 85 1.01 -9.98 0.79
CA VAL A 85 1.36 -8.56 0.92
C VAL A 85 2.67 -8.26 0.17
N GLN A 86 2.67 -7.18 -0.60
CA GLN A 86 3.82 -6.76 -1.42
C GLN A 86 4.93 -6.14 -0.58
N GLN A 87 4.56 -5.44 0.49
CA GLN A 87 5.47 -4.78 1.42
C GLN A 87 5.00 -5.05 2.85
N TRP A 88 5.94 -5.23 3.74
CA TRP A 88 5.71 -5.55 5.13
C TRP A 88 6.76 -4.87 5.99
N TYR A 89 6.36 -4.42 7.17
CA TYR A 89 7.25 -4.03 8.24
C TYR A 89 6.60 -4.36 9.59
N GLY A 90 7.23 -5.21 10.37
CA GLY A 90 6.73 -5.66 11.66
C GLY A 90 7.33 -4.91 12.83
N LYS A 91 6.51 -4.71 13.86
CA LYS A 91 6.88 -4.24 15.20
C LYS A 91 6.40 -5.22 16.24
N GLU A 92 6.91 -5.09 17.46
CA GLU A 92 6.38 -5.83 18.60
C GLU A 92 4.99 -5.34 18.97
N GLY A 93 4.17 -6.25 19.49
CA GLY A 93 2.82 -5.97 19.96
C GLY A 93 1.77 -6.82 19.24
N GLN A 94 0.59 -6.83 19.81
CA GLN A 94 -0.61 -7.50 19.29
C GLN A 94 -1.78 -6.52 19.33
N SER A 95 -2.72 -6.69 18.41
CA SER A 95 -3.99 -5.98 18.41
C SER A 95 -5.10 -6.99 18.18
N SER A 96 -6.24 -6.77 18.80
CA SER A 96 -7.43 -7.61 18.62
C SER A 96 -8.62 -6.75 18.23
N ILE A 97 -9.48 -7.28 17.37
CA ILE A 97 -10.75 -6.67 17.02
C ILE A 97 -11.81 -7.34 17.90
N THR A 98 -12.47 -6.57 18.72
CA THR A 98 -13.46 -7.02 19.71
C THR A 98 -14.73 -6.17 19.61
N SER A 99 -15.81 -6.52 20.27
CA SER A 99 -17.11 -5.82 20.20
C SER A 99 -17.08 -4.34 20.62
N ASP A 100 -16.02 -3.90 21.34
CA ASP A 100 -15.78 -2.51 21.68
C ASP A 100 -15.00 -1.73 20.61
N THR A 101 -14.56 -2.40 19.54
CA THR A 101 -13.90 -1.76 18.42
C THR A 101 -14.91 -1.00 17.56
N VAL A 102 -14.60 0.23 17.21
CA VAL A 102 -15.47 1.11 16.42
C VAL A 102 -14.95 1.21 14.97
N LEU A 103 -15.87 1.15 14.02
CA LEU A 103 -15.58 1.48 12.61
C LEU A 103 -15.76 2.97 12.38
N ALA A 104 -14.68 3.66 12.02
CA ALA A 104 -14.63 5.11 11.85
C ALA A 104 -14.30 5.47 10.38
N THR A 105 -15.29 5.64 9.53
CA THR A 105 -15.11 6.02 8.12
C THR A 105 -14.87 7.53 7.95
N GLY A 106 -15.54 8.35 8.77
CA GLY A 106 -15.54 9.81 8.62
C GLY A 106 -15.90 10.22 7.20
N ASP A 107 -15.22 11.24 6.68
CA ASP A 107 -15.42 11.77 5.31
C ASP A 107 -14.56 11.07 4.26
N SER A 108 -14.13 9.83 4.50
CA SER A 108 -13.22 9.11 3.59
C SER A 108 -13.89 8.65 2.28
N GLY A 109 -15.23 8.54 2.24
CA GLY A 109 -15.97 7.98 1.12
C GLY A 109 -15.86 6.44 1.04
N PHE A 110 -15.50 5.78 2.14
CA PHE A 110 -15.32 4.32 2.22
C PHE A 110 -16.43 3.60 2.99
N ASP A 111 -17.61 4.23 3.12
CA ASP A 111 -18.74 3.69 3.86
C ASP A 111 -19.19 2.32 3.32
N GLN A 112 -19.13 2.11 2.01
CA GLN A 112 -19.47 0.83 1.40
C GLN A 112 -18.50 -0.29 1.83
N ALA A 113 -17.18 -0.04 1.80
CA ALA A 113 -16.19 -1.00 2.25
C ALA A 113 -16.34 -1.33 3.74
N ALA A 114 -16.61 -0.32 4.56
CA ALA A 114 -16.86 -0.47 5.99
C ALA A 114 -18.13 -1.27 6.28
N THR A 115 -19.22 -1.00 5.55
CA THR A 115 -20.49 -1.74 5.68
C THR A 115 -20.33 -3.21 5.34
N PHE A 116 -19.64 -3.55 4.26
CA PHE A 116 -19.34 -4.94 3.92
C PHE A 116 -18.49 -5.61 5.00
N TYR A 117 -17.48 -4.93 5.50
CA TYR A 117 -16.63 -5.47 6.57
C TYR A 117 -17.43 -5.73 7.86
N GLN A 118 -18.27 -4.78 8.26
CA GLN A 118 -19.18 -4.92 9.41
C GLN A 118 -20.10 -6.13 9.25
N SER A 119 -20.70 -6.29 8.05
CA SER A 119 -21.57 -7.43 7.75
C SER A 119 -20.85 -8.78 7.85
N ASP A 120 -19.61 -8.85 7.33
CA ASP A 120 -18.81 -10.07 7.39
C ASP A 120 -18.40 -10.43 8.82
N LEU A 121 -18.04 -9.45 9.65
CA LEU A 121 -17.74 -9.67 11.06
C LEU A 121 -19.00 -10.09 11.84
N ALA A 122 -20.13 -9.46 11.58
CA ALA A 122 -21.41 -9.84 12.19
C ALA A 122 -21.80 -11.29 11.84
N SER A 123 -21.56 -11.74 10.61
CA SER A 123 -21.81 -13.13 10.20
C SER A 123 -20.92 -14.14 10.93
N ARG A 124 -19.82 -13.67 11.53
CA ARG A 124 -18.90 -14.47 12.37
C ARG A 124 -19.14 -14.27 13.87
N GLY A 125 -20.23 -13.59 14.24
CA GLY A 125 -20.62 -13.35 15.63
C GLY A 125 -19.94 -12.13 16.28
N LEU A 126 -19.29 -11.25 15.51
CA LEU A 126 -18.67 -10.04 16.00
C LEU A 126 -19.36 -8.80 15.43
N GLU A 127 -20.20 -8.16 16.24
CA GLU A 127 -20.87 -6.92 15.89
C GLU A 127 -20.01 -5.71 16.29
N LEU A 128 -19.70 -4.84 15.32
CA LEU A 128 -18.98 -3.59 15.55
C LEU A 128 -19.92 -2.39 15.38
N ALA A 129 -19.79 -1.41 16.27
CA ALA A 129 -20.46 -0.12 16.11
C ALA A 129 -19.76 0.74 15.05
N THR A 130 -20.51 1.58 14.35
CA THR A 130 -19.95 2.74 13.63
C THR A 130 -19.84 3.92 14.57
N GLY A 131 -18.80 4.74 14.43
CA GLY A 131 -18.63 5.85 15.35
C GLY A 131 -17.49 6.78 15.00
N ASP A 132 -17.04 7.53 16.02
CA ASP A 132 -16.10 8.62 15.87
C ASP A 132 -14.64 8.12 15.77
N LYS A 133 -13.82 8.88 15.03
CA LYS A 133 -12.35 8.76 14.99
C LYS A 133 -11.67 9.04 16.34
N GLN A 134 -12.40 9.51 17.35
CA GLN A 134 -11.89 9.72 18.71
C GLN A 134 -11.95 8.45 19.58
N ALA A 135 -12.63 7.39 19.14
CA ALA A 135 -12.65 6.14 19.88
C ALA A 135 -11.23 5.60 20.06
N GLN A 136 -10.89 5.16 21.27
CA GLN A 136 -9.56 4.64 21.58
C GLN A 136 -9.26 3.39 20.76
N LYS A 137 -10.20 2.46 20.70
CA LYS A 137 -10.11 1.23 19.92
C LYS A 137 -10.94 1.36 18.66
N ARG A 138 -10.27 1.39 17.52
CA ARG A 138 -10.96 1.66 16.24
C ARG A 138 -10.25 1.12 15.03
N ILE A 139 -11.04 0.92 13.99
CA ILE A 139 -10.57 0.76 12.61
C ILE A 139 -10.96 2.02 11.87
N GLU A 140 -9.97 2.82 11.51
CA GLU A 140 -10.19 4.06 10.78
C GLU A 140 -9.83 3.94 9.30
N PHE A 141 -10.66 4.57 8.47
CA PHE A 141 -10.46 4.62 7.02
C PHE A 141 -9.96 6.00 6.61
N LYS A 142 -8.86 6.03 5.84
CA LYS A 142 -8.25 7.26 5.33
C LYS A 142 -8.10 7.21 3.83
N LYS A 143 -8.67 8.21 3.14
CA LYS A 143 -8.41 8.41 1.72
C LYS A 143 -7.04 9.07 1.54
N VAL A 144 -6.21 8.47 0.67
CA VAL A 144 -4.87 8.97 0.35
C VAL A 144 -4.67 8.93 -1.16
N GLU A 145 -4.11 9.99 -1.74
CA GLU A 145 -3.99 10.12 -3.20
C GLU A 145 -2.57 9.84 -3.72
N ASN A 146 -1.53 10.06 -2.90
CA ASN A 146 -0.14 10.14 -3.37
C ASN A 146 0.78 9.03 -2.82
N LYS A 147 0.24 7.85 -2.47
CA LYS A 147 1.03 6.73 -1.92
C LYS A 147 1.30 5.58 -2.91
N GLY A 148 1.03 5.78 -4.20
CA GLY A 148 1.28 4.75 -5.22
C GLY A 148 0.35 3.52 -5.16
N TYR A 149 -0.75 3.59 -4.40
CA TYR A 149 -1.68 2.45 -4.27
C TYR A 149 -2.50 2.17 -5.54
N GLY A 150 -2.64 3.14 -6.44
CA GLY A 150 -3.48 2.98 -7.63
C GLY A 150 -4.96 2.75 -7.27
N LYS A 151 -5.65 2.00 -8.12
CA LYS A 151 -7.10 1.77 -7.95
C LYS A 151 -7.44 0.68 -6.93
N GLU A 152 -6.57 -0.29 -6.74
CA GLU A 152 -6.84 -1.49 -5.94
C GLU A 152 -5.90 -1.64 -4.74
N GLY A 153 -4.81 -0.86 -4.71
CA GLY A 153 -3.83 -0.92 -3.65
C GLY A 153 -4.31 -0.23 -2.37
N TYR A 154 -3.71 -0.63 -1.27
CA TYR A 154 -4.00 -0.14 0.07
C TYR A 154 -2.80 -0.32 1.00
N GLY A 155 -2.86 0.35 2.13
CA GLY A 155 -1.98 0.15 3.27
C GLY A 155 -2.79 -0.15 4.53
N ILE A 156 -2.25 -1.01 5.39
CA ILE A 156 -2.79 -1.28 6.71
C ILE A 156 -1.69 -0.98 7.73
N THR A 157 -2.00 -0.14 8.69
CA THR A 157 -1.11 0.14 9.83
C THR A 157 -1.83 -0.27 11.10
N ILE A 158 -1.19 -1.09 11.92
CA ILE A 158 -1.69 -1.52 13.24
C ILE A 158 -0.78 -0.89 14.29
N GLN A 159 -1.35 -0.06 15.15
CA GLN A 159 -0.62 0.62 16.22
C GLN A 159 -1.44 0.61 17.51
N GLY A 160 -1.12 -0.31 18.41
CA GLY A 160 -1.94 -0.54 19.61
C GLY A 160 -3.38 -0.90 19.19
N ASP A 161 -4.36 -0.21 19.75
CA ASP A 161 -5.78 -0.43 19.51
C ASP A 161 -6.32 0.29 18.25
N VAL A 162 -5.45 0.90 17.46
CA VAL A 162 -5.84 1.61 16.23
C VAL A 162 -5.35 0.85 14.99
N ILE A 163 -6.28 0.47 14.15
CA ILE A 163 -6.03 -0.08 12.82
C ILE A 163 -6.39 0.99 11.80
N THR A 164 -5.42 1.44 11.01
CA THR A 164 -5.64 2.42 9.95
C THR A 164 -5.60 1.75 8.59
N ILE A 165 -6.68 1.87 7.83
CA ILE A 165 -6.78 1.49 6.42
C ILE A 165 -6.59 2.72 5.56
N GLU A 166 -5.57 2.73 4.71
CA GLU A 166 -5.31 3.78 3.73
C GLU A 166 -5.54 3.24 2.32
N ALA A 167 -6.33 3.94 1.52
CA ALA A 167 -6.55 3.60 0.11
C ALA A 167 -6.86 4.86 -0.71
N ALA A 168 -6.68 4.78 -2.03
CA ALA A 168 -7.08 5.84 -2.95
C ALA A 168 -8.56 5.70 -3.38
N THR A 169 -9.10 4.49 -3.33
CA THR A 169 -10.45 4.14 -3.82
C THR A 169 -11.19 3.25 -2.83
N ASN A 170 -12.52 3.17 -2.99
CA ASN A 170 -13.34 2.24 -2.23
C ASN A 170 -12.97 0.76 -2.51
N THR A 171 -12.53 0.43 -3.73
CA THR A 171 -12.05 -0.91 -4.08
C THR A 171 -10.81 -1.29 -3.29
N GLY A 172 -9.82 -0.39 -3.19
CA GLY A 172 -8.63 -0.60 -2.38
C GLY A 172 -8.98 -0.77 -0.90
N ALA A 173 -9.87 0.09 -0.36
CA ALA A 173 -10.36 -0.03 1.01
C ALA A 173 -11.06 -1.37 1.27
N PHE A 174 -11.89 -1.83 0.31
CA PHE A 174 -12.53 -3.13 0.37
C PHE A 174 -11.50 -4.27 0.43
N TYR A 175 -10.47 -4.27 -0.43
CA TYR A 175 -9.43 -5.30 -0.39
C TYR A 175 -8.63 -5.29 0.92
N ALA A 176 -8.41 -4.12 1.51
CA ALA A 176 -7.80 -4.02 2.84
C ALA A 176 -8.64 -4.74 3.91
N THR A 177 -9.98 -4.61 3.86
CA THR A 177 -10.85 -5.33 4.80
C THR A 177 -10.79 -6.85 4.61
N ARG A 178 -10.63 -7.33 3.34
CA ARG A 178 -10.43 -8.78 3.07
C ARG A 178 -9.13 -9.30 3.69
N THR A 179 -8.08 -8.49 3.63
CA THR A 179 -6.80 -8.83 4.26
C THR A 179 -6.93 -8.88 5.79
N LEU A 180 -7.62 -7.92 6.42
CA LEU A 180 -7.86 -7.96 7.86
C LEU A 180 -8.67 -9.19 8.29
N LEU A 181 -9.67 -9.61 7.51
CA LEU A 181 -10.42 -10.83 7.78
C LEU A 181 -9.54 -12.08 7.77
N GLN A 182 -8.62 -12.17 6.79
CA GLN A 182 -7.69 -13.30 6.70
C GLN A 182 -6.66 -13.29 7.83
N MET A 183 -6.20 -12.10 8.26
CA MET A 183 -5.27 -11.99 9.39
C MET A 183 -5.92 -12.47 10.69
N GLY A 184 -7.19 -12.17 10.92
CA GLY A 184 -7.93 -12.65 12.08
C GLY A 184 -8.24 -14.16 12.07
N GLU A 185 -8.23 -14.81 10.91
CA GLU A 185 -8.41 -16.27 10.78
C GLU A 185 -7.15 -17.07 11.13
N THR A 186 -5.98 -16.44 11.08
CA THR A 186 -4.70 -17.13 11.34
C THR A 186 -4.30 -17.14 12.81
N ASP A 187 -5.01 -16.40 13.65
CA ASP A 187 -4.75 -16.29 15.11
C ASP A 187 -5.79 -17.03 15.97
N LEU A 188 -6.59 -17.91 15.36
CA LEU A 188 -7.55 -18.83 16.02
C LEU A 188 -6.94 -20.22 16.22
#